data_03e46968d9224a88d7c5b6a39ac4b8af
#
_entry.id   03e46968d9224a88d7c5b6a39ac4b8af
#
_cell.length_a   1.000
_cell.length_b   1.000
_cell.length_c   1.000
_cell.angle_alpha   90.00
_cell.angle_beta   90.00
_cell.angle_gamma   90.00
#
_symmetry.space_group_name_H-M   'P 1'
#
loop_
_entity.id
_entity.type
_entity.pdbx_description
1 polymer ?
#
loop_
_entity_poly.entity_id
_entity_poly.type
_entity_poly.pdbx_seq_one_letter_code
_entity_poly.pdbx_strand_id
1 'polypeptide(L)'
;MSMFRRIPASLMIIMITVPAWSQFHPDELKAAQKDPQMYTLDESTIRITKVGPTVSPSAIPSPDGGGGIGDAIPVLDQMINIGQKIWKIIADNKPVVDVKTQYATALPKGSTGWQEIGGWHPPVGTIYDLSAKNAYGLQMIHLRYQVLRTYGGSYQGKGRYLTAVTVEPLLVEVGWGYHFSMDASVPDSSIVNVGTSQDPIAGMMATLNWRISTVIKDSQGQGLYFLQGDGAYKEVGGPFGSESLEKAKANIAAAAEKAPSFN
;
A
#
# COMPACT_ATOMS: atom_id res chain seq x y z
N MET A 1 12.12 -18.77 64.59
CA MET A 1 11.43 -17.85 63.66
C MET A 1 12.24 -17.86 62.37
N SER A 2 11.84 -18.71 61.41
CA SER A 2 12.56 -18.94 60.15
C SER A 2 11.80 -18.23 59.02
N MET A 3 12.43 -17.25 58.41
CA MET A 3 11.89 -16.41 57.33
C MET A 3 12.23 -17.05 55.97
N PHE A 4 11.31 -17.80 55.37
CA PHE A 4 11.44 -18.31 54.02
C PHE A 4 11.21 -17.19 53.01
N ARG A 5 12.25 -16.76 52.35
CA ARG A 5 12.24 -15.81 51.25
C ARG A 5 11.82 -16.53 49.95
N ARG A 6 10.61 -16.28 49.45
CA ARG A 6 10.15 -16.81 48.17
C ARG A 6 10.85 -16.07 47.03
N ILE A 7 11.56 -16.82 46.17
CA ILE A 7 12.14 -16.33 44.92
C ILE A 7 11.03 -16.34 43.87
N PRO A 8 10.77 -15.26 43.15
CA PRO A 8 9.81 -15.29 42.03
C PRO A 8 10.43 -16.03 40.84
N ALA A 9 9.73 -17.06 40.35
CA ALA A 9 10.07 -17.73 39.10
C ALA A 9 9.88 -16.78 37.94
N SER A 10 10.97 -16.26 37.37
CA SER A 10 10.95 -15.52 36.10
C SER A 10 10.54 -16.45 34.98
N LEU A 11 9.39 -16.20 34.40
CA LEU A 11 8.91 -16.90 33.21
C LEU A 11 9.75 -16.45 32.01
N MET A 12 10.74 -17.27 31.63
CA MET A 12 11.56 -17.06 30.47
C MET A 12 10.71 -17.41 29.22
N ILE A 13 10.16 -16.43 28.56
CA ILE A 13 9.49 -16.62 27.27
C ILE A 13 10.57 -16.91 26.23
N ILE A 14 10.71 -18.18 25.87
CA ILE A 14 11.53 -18.61 24.74
C ILE A 14 10.76 -18.23 23.49
N MET A 15 11.15 -17.15 22.83
CA MET A 15 10.70 -16.87 21.47
C MET A 15 11.33 -17.92 20.54
N ILE A 16 10.53 -18.91 20.16
CA ILE A 16 10.90 -19.86 19.11
C ILE A 16 10.83 -19.07 17.80
N THR A 17 11.98 -18.63 17.31
CA THR A 17 12.10 -18.12 15.94
C THR A 17 11.93 -19.30 15.00
N VAL A 18 10.75 -19.43 14.39
CA VAL A 18 10.50 -20.42 13.32
C VAL A 18 11.41 -20.03 12.16
N PRO A 19 12.31 -20.91 11.69
CA PRO A 19 13.18 -20.57 10.57
C PRO A 19 12.33 -20.28 9.32
N ALA A 20 12.73 -19.27 8.54
CA ALA A 20 12.02 -18.83 7.32
C ALA A 20 11.71 -19.95 6.31
N TRP A 21 12.44 -21.05 6.40
CA TRP A 21 12.28 -22.25 5.55
C TRP A 21 11.00 -23.07 5.83
N SER A 22 10.34 -22.85 6.97
CA SER A 22 9.11 -23.60 7.32
C SER A 22 7.88 -23.17 6.50
N GLN A 23 7.98 -22.07 5.75
CA GLN A 23 6.88 -21.57 4.89
C GLN A 23 6.89 -22.19 3.47
N PHE A 24 7.97 -22.90 3.07
CA PHE A 24 8.07 -23.50 1.73
C PHE A 24 7.82 -24.99 1.76
N HIS A 25 7.14 -25.49 0.72
CA HIS A 25 6.89 -26.90 0.59
C HIS A 25 8.19 -27.67 0.27
N PRO A 26 8.41 -28.92 0.78
CA PRO A 26 9.61 -29.72 0.48
C PRO A 26 9.89 -29.91 -1.02
N ASP A 27 8.84 -29.92 -1.84
CA ASP A 27 9.01 -30.08 -3.30
C ASP A 27 9.53 -28.81 -3.95
N GLU A 28 9.20 -27.62 -3.43
CA GLU A 28 9.78 -26.34 -3.87
C GLU A 28 11.28 -26.28 -3.58
N LEU A 29 11.71 -26.75 -2.41
CA LEU A 29 13.12 -26.86 -2.06
C LEU A 29 13.88 -27.78 -3.01
N LYS A 30 13.34 -28.97 -3.30
CA LYS A 30 13.95 -29.94 -4.24
C LYS A 30 14.00 -29.40 -5.67
N ALA A 31 12.97 -28.73 -6.11
CA ALA A 31 12.90 -28.14 -7.44
C ALA A 31 13.91 -27.00 -7.60
N ALA A 32 14.04 -26.13 -6.61
CA ALA A 32 14.99 -25.04 -6.61
C ALA A 32 16.47 -25.51 -6.57
N GLN A 33 16.74 -26.68 -5.95
CA GLN A 33 18.06 -27.30 -6.02
C GLN A 33 18.41 -27.80 -7.43
N LYS A 34 17.41 -28.28 -8.19
CA LYS A 34 17.59 -28.76 -9.56
C LYS A 34 17.73 -27.63 -10.58
N ASP A 35 16.96 -26.57 -10.41
CA ASP A 35 16.92 -25.41 -11.30
C ASP A 35 16.84 -24.10 -10.51
N PRO A 36 17.96 -23.62 -9.97
CA PRO A 36 17.98 -22.39 -9.17
C PRO A 36 17.49 -21.15 -9.95
N GLN A 37 17.73 -21.07 -11.25
CA GLN A 37 17.37 -19.89 -12.06
C GLN A 37 15.87 -19.72 -12.17
N MET A 38 15.10 -20.82 -12.16
CA MET A 38 13.65 -20.78 -12.17
C MET A 38 13.09 -20.08 -10.92
N TYR A 39 13.76 -20.21 -9.77
CA TYR A 39 13.35 -19.65 -8.47
C TYR A 39 14.12 -18.38 -8.08
N THR A 40 14.99 -17.91 -8.96
CA THR A 40 15.67 -16.62 -8.76
C THR A 40 14.86 -15.51 -9.38
N LEU A 41 14.35 -14.60 -8.55
CA LEU A 41 13.66 -13.40 -8.98
C LEU A 41 14.67 -12.41 -9.57
N ASP A 42 14.39 -11.91 -10.76
CA ASP A 42 15.10 -10.76 -11.34
C ASP A 42 14.44 -9.45 -10.87
N GLU A 43 14.98 -8.85 -9.83
CA GLU A 43 14.47 -7.61 -9.24
C GLU A 43 14.47 -6.44 -10.22
N SER A 44 15.35 -6.44 -11.21
CA SER A 44 15.39 -5.41 -12.23
C SER A 44 14.13 -5.38 -13.11
N THR A 45 13.38 -6.48 -13.13
CA THR A 45 12.15 -6.63 -13.90
C THR A 45 10.89 -6.23 -13.13
N ILE A 46 10.99 -5.95 -11.83
CA ILE A 46 9.83 -5.53 -11.03
C ILE A 46 9.36 -4.17 -11.55
N ARG A 47 8.11 -4.11 -11.99
CA ARG A 47 7.50 -2.90 -12.54
C ARG A 47 6.07 -2.76 -12.07
N ILE A 48 5.69 -1.51 -11.78
CA ILE A 48 4.29 -1.10 -11.63
C ILE A 48 3.97 -0.20 -12.82
N THR A 49 2.98 -0.60 -13.62
CA THR A 49 2.58 0.12 -14.82
C THR A 49 1.13 0.56 -14.68
N LYS A 50 0.86 1.83 -14.93
CA LYS A 50 -0.52 2.34 -14.99
C LYS A 50 -1.19 1.86 -16.26
N VAL A 51 -2.33 1.17 -16.11
CA VAL A 51 -3.10 0.62 -17.24
C VAL A 51 -4.18 1.58 -17.72
N GLY A 52 -4.79 2.34 -16.81
CA GLY A 52 -5.80 3.33 -17.16
C GLY A 52 -6.70 3.73 -15.98
N PRO A 53 -7.56 4.72 -16.19
CA PRO A 53 -8.62 5.03 -15.24
C PRO A 53 -9.77 4.03 -15.40
N THR A 54 -10.34 3.60 -14.29
CA THR A 54 -11.62 2.90 -14.29
C THR A 54 -12.61 3.70 -13.48
N VAL A 55 -13.77 3.92 -14.01
CA VAL A 55 -14.94 4.35 -13.24
C VAL A 55 -15.63 3.08 -12.82
N SER A 56 -15.47 2.69 -11.57
CA SER A 56 -16.14 1.49 -11.06
C SER A 56 -17.19 1.87 -10.06
N PRO A 57 -18.43 1.48 -10.25
CA PRO A 57 -19.48 1.54 -9.26
C PRO A 57 -19.59 0.23 -8.47
N SER A 58 -18.49 -0.34 -8.05
CA SER A 58 -18.59 -1.35 -7.00
C SER A 58 -18.89 -0.66 -5.68
N ALA A 59 -19.85 -1.20 -4.94
CA ALA A 59 -20.42 -0.61 -3.74
C ALA A 59 -19.34 0.06 -2.87
N ILE A 60 -19.46 1.38 -2.71
CA ILE A 60 -18.65 2.11 -1.73
C ILE A 60 -18.92 1.45 -0.38
N PRO A 61 -17.90 0.96 0.32
CA PRO A 61 -18.08 0.49 1.68
C PRO A 61 -18.65 1.64 2.50
N SER A 62 -19.86 1.48 3.04
CA SER A 62 -20.36 2.43 4.02
C SER A 62 -19.43 2.35 5.23
N PRO A 63 -18.84 3.46 5.67
CA PRO A 63 -18.09 3.47 6.90
C PRO A 63 -19.03 3.22 8.08
N ASP A 64 -19.02 2.02 8.62
CA ASP A 64 -19.53 1.77 9.96
C ASP A 64 -18.55 2.37 10.99
N GLY A 65 -18.47 3.68 10.99
CA GLY A 65 -17.65 4.46 11.90
C GLY A 65 -18.46 4.91 13.10
N GLY A 66 -18.87 3.98 13.92
CA GLY A 66 -19.36 4.28 15.24
C GLY A 66 -18.24 4.68 16.20
N GLY A 67 -17.81 5.89 16.14
CA GLY A 67 -16.97 6.53 17.14
C GLY A 67 -17.59 7.88 17.45
N GLY A 68 -18.58 7.92 18.34
CA GLY A 68 -19.16 9.16 18.83
C GLY A 68 -18.09 9.99 19.54
N ILE A 69 -17.48 10.89 18.82
CA ILE A 69 -16.84 12.05 19.43
C ILE A 69 -17.96 13.06 19.55
N GLY A 70 -18.34 13.41 20.80
CA GLY A 70 -19.43 14.33 21.09
C GLY A 70 -19.34 15.63 20.29
N ASP A 71 -20.39 16.44 20.31
CA ASP A 71 -20.71 17.68 19.57
C ASP A 71 -19.55 18.66 19.30
N ALA A 72 -18.39 18.18 18.82
CA ALA A 72 -17.24 18.98 18.50
C ALA A 72 -17.46 19.67 17.15
N ILE A 73 -17.32 20.99 17.14
CA ILE A 73 -17.37 21.77 15.90
C ILE A 73 -16.15 21.38 15.03
N PRO A 74 -16.36 20.95 13.78
CA PRO A 74 -15.24 20.58 12.90
C PRO A 74 -14.24 21.70 12.69
N VAL A 75 -12.95 21.38 12.80
CA VAL A 75 -11.84 22.28 12.48
C VAL A 75 -11.41 21.99 11.06
N LEU A 76 -11.84 22.83 10.12
CA LEU A 76 -11.82 22.55 8.68
C LEU A 76 -10.40 22.36 8.10
N ASP A 77 -9.40 23.05 8.62
CA ASP A 77 -8.02 23.00 8.15
C ASP A 77 -7.18 21.88 8.81
N GLN A 78 -7.70 21.23 9.85
CA GLN A 78 -7.08 20.09 10.49
C GLN A 78 -7.76 18.80 10.03
N MET A 79 -6.97 17.92 9.42
CA MET A 79 -7.45 16.67 8.84
C MET A 79 -7.19 15.48 9.76
N ILE A 80 -8.12 14.55 9.81
CA ILE A 80 -7.96 13.28 10.53
C ILE A 80 -8.35 12.11 9.63
N ASN A 81 -7.72 10.96 9.89
CA ASN A 81 -8.14 9.70 9.30
C ASN A 81 -9.05 8.94 10.27
N ILE A 82 -10.30 8.74 9.89
CA ILE A 82 -11.27 7.95 10.66
C ILE A 82 -11.43 6.52 10.13
N GLY A 83 -10.73 6.17 9.02
CA GLY A 83 -10.71 4.84 8.44
C GLY A 83 -9.56 3.97 8.95
N GLN A 84 -9.34 2.85 8.27
CA GLN A 84 -8.22 1.96 8.57
C GLN A 84 -6.89 2.58 8.12
N LYS A 85 -5.83 2.30 8.89
CA LYS A 85 -4.49 2.81 8.64
C LYS A 85 -3.61 1.80 7.91
N ILE A 86 -3.86 0.51 8.14
CA ILE A 86 -3.14 -0.60 7.53
C ILE A 86 -4.12 -1.74 7.29
N TRP A 87 -4.10 -2.30 6.09
CA TRP A 87 -4.91 -3.49 5.75
C TRP A 87 -4.22 -4.37 4.72
N LYS A 88 -4.44 -5.69 4.83
CA LYS A 88 -3.93 -6.67 3.88
C LYS A 88 -4.81 -6.70 2.63
N ILE A 89 -4.19 -6.73 1.46
CA ILE A 89 -4.86 -6.85 0.17
C ILE A 89 -4.67 -8.24 -0.39
N ILE A 90 -3.46 -8.79 -0.27
CA ILE A 90 -3.10 -10.12 -0.70
C ILE A 90 -2.34 -10.80 0.43
N ALA A 91 -2.74 -12.01 0.78
CA ALA A 91 -2.05 -12.85 1.74
C ALA A 91 -1.83 -14.22 1.09
N ASP A 92 -0.57 -14.63 1.04
CA ASP A 92 -0.15 -15.94 0.51
C ASP A 92 -0.83 -16.27 -0.84
N ASN A 93 -0.57 -15.43 -1.84
CA ASN A 93 -1.06 -15.56 -3.22
C ASN A 93 -2.59 -15.43 -3.40
N LYS A 94 -3.32 -15.02 -2.37
CA LYS A 94 -4.79 -14.91 -2.42
C LYS A 94 -5.26 -13.52 -2.05
N PRO A 95 -6.27 -12.96 -2.75
CA PRO A 95 -6.91 -11.73 -2.33
C PRO A 95 -7.56 -11.89 -0.95
N VAL A 96 -7.40 -10.87 -0.11
CA VAL A 96 -8.12 -10.76 1.16
C VAL A 96 -9.44 -10.05 0.90
N VAL A 97 -10.54 -10.76 1.04
CA VAL A 97 -11.88 -10.37 0.53
C VAL A 97 -12.72 -9.61 1.56
N ASP A 98 -12.16 -8.99 2.56
CA ASP A 98 -12.96 -8.15 3.45
C ASP A 98 -12.81 -6.66 3.10
N VAL A 99 -13.49 -6.24 2.03
CA VAL A 99 -13.45 -4.86 1.51
C VAL A 99 -14.34 -3.90 2.29
N LYS A 100 -15.27 -4.40 3.13
CA LYS A 100 -16.30 -3.56 3.76
C LYS A 100 -15.77 -2.56 4.79
N THR A 101 -14.59 -2.78 5.33
CA THR A 101 -14.00 -1.95 6.39
C THR A 101 -12.59 -1.44 6.07
N GLN A 102 -12.06 -1.74 4.88
CA GLN A 102 -10.66 -1.52 4.53
C GLN A 102 -10.50 -0.28 3.64
N TYR A 103 -10.64 0.90 4.23
CA TYR A 103 -10.47 2.17 3.53
C TYR A 103 -9.90 3.23 4.48
N ALA A 104 -9.28 4.27 3.90
CA ALA A 104 -8.86 5.47 4.61
C ALA A 104 -9.71 6.67 4.22
N THR A 105 -9.81 7.63 5.13
CA THR A 105 -10.56 8.88 4.97
C THR A 105 -9.75 10.05 5.47
N ALA A 106 -9.79 11.21 4.80
CA ALA A 106 -9.26 12.47 5.32
C ALA A 106 -10.39 13.49 5.40
N LEU A 107 -10.89 13.69 6.61
CA LEU A 107 -12.00 14.59 6.94
C LEU A 107 -11.54 15.68 7.91
N PRO A 108 -12.33 16.76 8.09
CA PRO A 108 -12.02 17.78 9.09
C PRO A 108 -12.00 17.18 10.48
N LYS A 109 -11.08 17.62 11.32
CA LYS A 109 -11.04 17.23 12.74
C LYS A 109 -12.31 17.68 13.44
N GLY A 110 -12.94 16.75 14.14
CA GLY A 110 -14.21 16.99 14.85
C GLY A 110 -15.45 16.55 14.07
N SER A 111 -15.33 16.19 12.78
CA SER A 111 -16.44 15.52 12.09
C SER A 111 -16.61 14.10 12.64
N THR A 112 -17.88 13.65 12.73
CA THR A 112 -18.21 12.30 13.23
C THR A 112 -18.23 11.27 12.12
N GLY A 113 -18.27 11.72 10.86
CA GLY A 113 -18.28 10.83 9.70
C GLY A 113 -18.42 11.59 8.39
N TRP A 114 -18.33 10.84 7.32
CA TRP A 114 -18.48 11.36 5.95
C TRP A 114 -19.91 11.84 5.64
N GLN A 115 -20.91 11.43 6.45
CA GLN A 115 -22.32 11.81 6.29
C GLN A 115 -22.55 13.31 6.50
N GLU A 116 -21.69 13.98 7.25
CA GLU A 116 -21.73 15.44 7.47
C GLU A 116 -21.15 16.23 6.28
N ILE A 117 -20.53 15.53 5.35
CA ILE A 117 -19.84 16.09 4.20
C ILE A 117 -20.64 15.82 2.94
N GLY A 118 -20.99 16.84 2.20
CA GLY A 118 -21.75 16.75 0.95
C GLY A 118 -20.92 17.02 -0.29
N GLY A 119 -21.52 16.83 -1.48
CA GLY A 119 -20.89 17.23 -2.75
C GLY A 119 -19.80 16.25 -3.25
N TRP A 120 -19.81 15.00 -2.82
CA TRP A 120 -18.86 13.99 -3.27
C TRP A 120 -18.96 13.73 -4.78
N HIS A 121 -17.81 13.66 -5.45
CA HIS A 121 -17.73 13.08 -6.78
C HIS A 121 -17.92 11.56 -6.74
N PRO A 122 -18.38 10.94 -7.83
CA PRO A 122 -18.40 9.48 -7.95
C PRO A 122 -17.01 8.87 -7.69
N PRO A 123 -16.93 7.63 -7.18
CA PRO A 123 -15.67 6.94 -6.98
C PRO A 123 -14.86 6.83 -8.27
N VAL A 124 -13.57 7.08 -8.18
CA VAL A 124 -12.62 6.94 -9.29
C VAL A 124 -11.54 5.95 -8.92
N GLY A 125 -11.36 4.93 -9.77
CA GLY A 125 -10.27 3.95 -9.68
C GLY A 125 -9.15 4.28 -10.65
N THR A 126 -7.92 4.01 -10.27
CA THR A 126 -6.76 4.00 -11.16
C THR A 126 -6.18 2.61 -11.15
N ILE A 127 -6.08 1.97 -12.32
CA ILE A 127 -5.64 0.58 -12.46
C ILE A 127 -4.14 0.51 -12.71
N TYR A 128 -3.51 -0.46 -12.05
CA TYR A 128 -2.09 -0.78 -12.16
C TYR A 128 -1.88 -2.26 -12.37
N ASP A 129 -0.85 -2.60 -13.13
CA ASP A 129 -0.26 -3.93 -13.22
C ASP A 129 1.10 -3.93 -12.53
N LEU A 130 1.29 -4.80 -11.53
CA LEU A 130 2.59 -5.13 -10.97
C LEU A 130 3.03 -6.46 -11.59
N SER A 131 4.22 -6.48 -12.17
CA SER A 131 4.79 -7.68 -12.77
C SER A 131 6.24 -7.89 -12.34
N ALA A 132 6.66 -9.16 -12.29
CA ALA A 132 8.04 -9.54 -12.03
C ALA A 132 8.39 -10.84 -12.76
N LYS A 133 9.66 -10.98 -13.18
CA LYS A 133 10.16 -12.13 -13.93
C LYS A 133 11.24 -12.86 -13.15
N ASN A 134 11.46 -14.13 -13.49
CA ASN A 134 12.61 -14.90 -13.00
C ASN A 134 13.87 -14.67 -13.87
N ALA A 135 14.98 -15.32 -13.49
CA ALA A 135 16.25 -15.23 -14.20
C ALA A 135 16.21 -15.75 -15.66
N TYR A 136 15.19 -16.52 -16.03
CA TYR A 136 14.93 -16.90 -17.42
C TYR A 136 14.09 -15.88 -18.20
N GLY A 137 13.62 -14.82 -17.56
CA GLY A 137 12.73 -13.83 -18.16
C GLY A 137 11.26 -14.25 -18.22
N LEU A 138 10.90 -15.36 -17.57
CA LEU A 138 9.50 -15.82 -17.46
C LEU A 138 8.76 -14.99 -16.43
N GLN A 139 7.55 -14.55 -16.74
CA GLN A 139 6.71 -13.80 -15.81
C GLN A 139 6.20 -14.73 -14.71
N MET A 140 6.61 -14.42 -13.48
CA MET A 140 6.25 -15.21 -12.29
C MET A 140 5.24 -14.53 -11.40
N ILE A 141 5.17 -13.20 -11.46
CA ILE A 141 4.18 -12.40 -10.75
C ILE A 141 3.44 -11.54 -11.77
N HIS A 142 2.12 -11.62 -11.75
CA HIS A 142 1.23 -10.68 -12.43
C HIS A 142 0.07 -10.35 -11.50
N LEU A 143 0.06 -9.13 -11.05
CA LEU A 143 -0.99 -8.58 -10.21
C LEU A 143 -1.61 -7.40 -10.91
N ARG A 144 -2.94 -7.40 -11.03
CA ARG A 144 -3.72 -6.20 -11.37
C ARG A 144 -4.49 -5.74 -10.15
N TYR A 145 -4.38 -4.45 -9.84
CA TYR A 145 -5.11 -3.83 -8.73
C TYR A 145 -5.57 -2.44 -9.12
N GLN A 146 -6.54 -1.91 -8.38
CA GLN A 146 -6.97 -0.53 -8.52
C GLN A 146 -6.84 0.24 -7.20
N VAL A 147 -6.46 1.50 -7.32
CA VAL A 147 -6.49 2.47 -6.21
C VAL A 147 -7.77 3.28 -6.37
N LEU A 148 -8.75 3.01 -5.50
CA LEU A 148 -10.04 3.70 -5.48
C LEU A 148 -9.99 4.90 -4.55
N ARG A 149 -10.76 5.93 -4.90
CA ARG A 149 -10.97 7.12 -4.06
C ARG A 149 -12.26 7.83 -4.40
N THR A 150 -12.88 8.43 -3.40
CA THR A 150 -13.97 9.39 -3.53
C THR A 150 -13.46 10.73 -3.01
N TYR A 151 -13.66 11.79 -3.76
CA TYR A 151 -13.09 13.11 -3.49
C TYR A 151 -14.12 14.22 -3.70
N GLY A 152 -13.76 15.47 -3.38
CA GLY A 152 -14.56 16.66 -3.61
C GLY A 152 -15.56 16.98 -2.51
N GLY A 153 -15.69 16.12 -1.49
CA GLY A 153 -16.62 16.38 -0.40
C GLY A 153 -16.33 17.70 0.31
N SER A 154 -17.36 18.45 0.66
CA SER A 154 -17.23 19.75 1.35
C SER A 154 -18.10 19.79 2.60
N TYR A 155 -17.60 20.46 3.64
CA TYR A 155 -18.36 20.76 4.85
C TYR A 155 -18.92 22.17 4.75
N GLN A 156 -20.25 22.29 4.71
CA GLN A 156 -20.95 23.58 4.55
C GLN A 156 -20.40 24.42 3.34
N GLY A 157 -20.08 23.76 2.25
CA GLY A 157 -19.57 24.39 1.03
C GLY A 157 -18.09 24.79 1.08
N LYS A 158 -17.35 24.39 2.13
CA LYS A 158 -15.91 24.69 2.31
C LYS A 158 -15.08 23.42 2.30
N GLY A 159 -13.87 23.56 1.77
CA GLY A 159 -12.89 22.49 1.71
C GLY A 159 -13.18 21.44 0.65
N ARG A 160 -12.21 20.58 0.41
CA ARG A 160 -12.29 19.40 -0.47
C ARG A 160 -11.62 18.22 0.26
N TYR A 161 -12.43 17.24 0.59
CA TYR A 161 -12.02 16.11 1.44
C TYR A 161 -11.96 14.81 0.66
N LEU A 162 -11.41 13.77 1.26
CA LEU A 162 -11.24 12.43 0.71
C LEU A 162 -11.96 11.39 1.57
N THR A 163 -12.60 10.44 0.92
CA THR A 163 -13.15 9.24 1.59
C THR A 163 -13.02 8.01 0.71
N ALA A 164 -13.29 6.85 1.29
CA ALA A 164 -13.27 5.55 0.61
C ALA A 164 -11.98 5.31 -0.20
N VAL A 165 -10.84 5.79 0.33
CA VAL A 165 -9.54 5.48 -0.27
C VAL A 165 -9.17 4.06 0.09
N THR A 166 -9.15 3.19 -0.92
CA THR A 166 -8.84 1.77 -0.76
C THR A 166 -8.07 1.22 -1.96
N VAL A 167 -7.54 0.03 -1.80
CA VAL A 167 -6.87 -0.71 -2.88
C VAL A 167 -7.52 -2.07 -3.01
N GLU A 168 -7.95 -2.40 -4.22
CA GLU A 168 -8.62 -3.66 -4.54
C GLU A 168 -7.81 -4.48 -5.54
N PRO A 169 -7.47 -5.75 -5.24
CA PRO A 169 -6.89 -6.66 -6.21
C PRO A 169 -7.95 -7.08 -7.21
N LEU A 170 -7.63 -6.99 -8.50
CA LEU A 170 -8.51 -7.41 -9.62
C LEU A 170 -8.08 -8.76 -10.20
N LEU A 171 -6.77 -9.03 -10.21
CA LEU A 171 -6.17 -10.27 -10.70
C LEU A 171 -4.94 -10.58 -9.87
N VAL A 172 -4.76 -11.83 -9.49
CA VAL A 172 -3.56 -12.32 -8.79
C VAL A 172 -3.11 -13.61 -9.46
N GLU A 173 -1.98 -13.55 -10.15
CA GLU A 173 -1.35 -14.71 -10.79
C GLU A 173 0.09 -14.82 -10.27
N VAL A 174 0.38 -15.95 -9.63
CA VAL A 174 1.69 -16.22 -9.02
C VAL A 174 2.18 -17.57 -9.52
N GLY A 175 3.38 -17.59 -10.11
CA GLY A 175 4.02 -18.80 -10.60
C GLY A 175 4.38 -19.75 -9.46
N TRP A 176 4.37 -21.03 -9.74
CA TRP A 176 4.68 -22.06 -8.75
C TRP A 176 6.08 -21.86 -8.12
N GLY A 177 6.16 -22.04 -6.79
CA GLY A 177 7.37 -21.79 -6.01
C GLY A 177 7.66 -20.31 -5.69
N TYR A 178 6.74 -19.41 -6.07
CA TYR A 178 6.74 -18.02 -5.68
C TYR A 178 5.61 -17.73 -4.70
N HIS A 179 5.88 -16.91 -3.70
CA HIS A 179 4.90 -16.42 -2.74
C HIS A 179 4.83 -14.91 -2.81
N PHE A 180 3.61 -14.38 -2.84
CA PHE A 180 3.35 -12.96 -2.96
C PHE A 180 2.39 -12.51 -1.87
N SER A 181 2.73 -11.42 -1.21
CA SER A 181 1.84 -10.73 -0.27
C SER A 181 1.89 -9.22 -0.49
N MET A 182 0.79 -8.54 -0.18
CA MET A 182 0.66 -7.11 -0.34
C MET A 182 -0.28 -6.53 0.72
N ASP A 183 0.12 -5.40 1.29
CA ASP A 183 -0.70 -4.61 2.19
C ASP A 183 -0.71 -3.14 1.77
N ALA A 184 -1.80 -2.45 2.09
CA ALA A 184 -1.91 -1.01 1.95
C ALA A 184 -1.83 -0.35 3.33
N SER A 185 -1.27 0.85 3.36
CA SER A 185 -1.24 1.67 4.56
C SER A 185 -1.42 3.15 4.23
N VAL A 186 -2.09 3.88 5.14
CA VAL A 186 -2.20 5.34 5.11
C VAL A 186 -1.81 5.84 6.49
N PRO A 187 -0.54 6.23 6.71
CA PRO A 187 -0.10 6.76 7.99
C PRO A 187 -0.79 8.10 8.31
N ASP A 188 -1.21 8.31 9.55
CA ASP A 188 -1.83 9.58 9.99
C ASP A 188 -0.93 10.79 9.72
N SER A 189 0.39 10.62 9.85
CA SER A 189 1.38 11.65 9.55
C SER A 189 1.43 12.07 8.09
N SER A 190 0.83 11.29 7.19
CA SER A 190 0.74 11.61 5.76
C SER A 190 -0.47 12.46 5.40
N ILE A 191 -1.40 12.65 6.34
CA ILE A 191 -2.62 13.41 6.13
C ILE A 191 -2.33 14.87 6.40
N VAL A 192 -2.50 15.69 5.38
CA VAL A 192 -2.15 17.10 5.39
C VAL A 192 -3.22 17.97 4.74
N ASN A 193 -3.26 19.24 5.10
CA ASN A 193 -3.97 20.25 4.32
C ASN A 193 -3.02 20.82 3.27
N VAL A 194 -3.30 20.60 1.99
CA VAL A 194 -2.53 21.16 0.86
C VAL A 194 -3.18 22.42 0.27
N GLY A 195 -4.34 22.81 0.79
CA GLY A 195 -5.01 24.07 0.46
C GLY A 195 -4.66 25.19 1.43
N THR A 196 -5.61 26.09 1.62
CA THR A 196 -5.49 27.18 2.62
C THR A 196 -6.32 26.87 3.86
N SER A 197 -6.19 27.67 4.92
CA SER A 197 -7.05 27.56 6.11
C SER A 197 -8.51 27.94 5.82
N GLN A 198 -8.76 28.78 4.81
CA GLN A 198 -10.11 29.22 4.41
C GLN A 198 -10.78 28.24 3.42
N ASP A 199 -10.00 27.60 2.56
CA ASP A 199 -10.44 26.56 1.62
C ASP A 199 -9.46 25.39 1.66
N PRO A 200 -9.59 24.50 2.67
CA PRO A 200 -8.67 23.41 2.87
C PRO A 200 -8.84 22.31 1.82
N ILE A 201 -7.74 21.68 1.44
CA ILE A 201 -7.75 20.52 0.54
C ILE A 201 -7.05 19.37 1.27
N ALA A 202 -7.78 18.30 1.50
CA ALA A 202 -7.20 17.10 2.11
C ALA A 202 -6.18 16.45 1.16
N GLY A 203 -5.02 16.11 1.68
CA GLY A 203 -4.02 15.29 1.03
C GLY A 203 -3.68 14.09 1.88
N MET A 204 -3.42 12.93 1.26
CA MET A 204 -2.92 11.75 1.96
C MET A 204 -1.98 10.92 1.09
N MET A 205 -1.08 10.18 1.74
CA MET A 205 -0.19 9.24 1.09
C MET A 205 -0.69 7.82 1.34
N ALA A 206 -1.09 7.11 0.28
CA ALA A 206 -1.30 5.68 0.34
C ALA A 206 0.00 4.97 -0.03
N THR A 207 0.43 4.06 0.84
CA THR A 207 1.61 3.22 0.65
C THR A 207 1.14 1.79 0.41
N LEU A 208 1.64 1.20 -0.65
CA LEU A 208 1.39 -0.18 -1.04
C LEU A 208 2.68 -0.96 -0.86
N ASN A 209 2.76 -1.77 0.20
CA ASN A 209 3.91 -2.60 0.49
C ASN A 209 3.71 -3.97 -0.13
N TRP A 210 4.73 -4.51 -0.80
CA TRP A 210 4.69 -5.83 -1.39
C TRP A 210 5.92 -6.64 -1.01
N ARG A 211 5.75 -7.96 -0.98
CA ARG A 211 6.82 -8.93 -0.76
C ARG A 211 6.65 -10.10 -1.73
N ILE A 212 7.76 -10.45 -2.39
CA ILE A 212 7.89 -11.62 -3.26
C ILE A 212 8.95 -12.51 -2.64
N SER A 213 8.61 -13.75 -2.33
CA SER A 213 9.56 -14.70 -1.75
C SER A 213 9.57 -16.03 -2.49
N THR A 214 10.74 -16.61 -2.58
CA THR A 214 11.01 -17.95 -3.08
C THR A 214 11.93 -18.65 -2.09
N VAL A 215 12.21 -19.93 -2.28
CA VAL A 215 13.19 -20.67 -1.47
C VAL A 215 14.62 -20.12 -1.59
N ILE A 216 14.91 -19.30 -2.60
CA ILE A 216 16.25 -18.74 -2.88
C ILE A 216 16.33 -17.26 -2.49
N LYS A 217 15.24 -16.50 -2.73
CA LYS A 217 15.28 -15.05 -2.64
C LYS A 217 14.01 -14.48 -2.00
N ASP A 218 14.20 -13.43 -1.22
CA ASP A 218 13.14 -12.63 -0.61
C ASP A 218 13.35 -11.17 -1.03
N SER A 219 12.36 -10.59 -1.69
CA SER A 219 12.38 -9.22 -2.20
C SER A 219 11.15 -8.48 -1.73
N GLN A 220 11.34 -7.24 -1.30
CA GLN A 220 10.25 -6.39 -0.84
C GLN A 220 10.41 -4.97 -1.39
N GLY A 221 9.29 -4.27 -1.50
CA GLY A 221 9.30 -2.88 -1.93
C GLY A 221 7.96 -2.23 -1.68
N GLN A 222 7.83 -1.00 -2.19
CA GLN A 222 6.63 -0.21 -1.99
C GLN A 222 6.29 0.62 -3.22
N GLY A 223 4.99 0.92 -3.37
CA GLY A 223 4.47 1.94 -4.27
C GLY A 223 3.83 3.06 -3.44
N LEU A 224 4.11 4.31 -3.78
CA LEU A 224 3.61 5.48 -3.06
C LEU A 224 2.68 6.29 -3.95
N TYR A 225 1.47 6.56 -3.47
CA TYR A 225 0.43 7.32 -4.17
C TYR A 225 -0.01 8.50 -3.33
N PHE A 226 0.11 9.69 -3.88
CA PHE A 226 -0.42 10.90 -3.25
C PHE A 226 -1.78 11.24 -3.85
N LEU A 227 -2.78 11.35 -2.97
CA LEU A 227 -4.18 11.62 -3.33
C LEU A 227 -4.62 12.94 -2.70
N GLN A 228 -5.42 13.73 -3.44
CA GLN A 228 -5.92 15.02 -2.96
C GLN A 228 -7.45 15.10 -3.09
N GLY A 229 -8.07 15.84 -2.20
CA GLY A 229 -9.50 16.08 -2.17
C GLY A 229 -10.06 16.87 -3.36
N ASP A 230 -9.22 17.51 -4.13
CA ASP A 230 -9.60 18.18 -5.41
C ASP A 230 -9.53 17.24 -6.62
N GLY A 231 -9.21 15.95 -6.40
CA GLY A 231 -9.08 14.94 -7.43
C GLY A 231 -7.66 14.74 -7.95
N ALA A 232 -6.71 15.60 -7.59
CA ALA A 232 -5.32 15.41 -7.99
C ALA A 232 -4.77 14.07 -7.44
N TYR A 233 -3.98 13.38 -8.28
CA TYR A 233 -3.45 12.06 -8.01
C TYR A 233 -2.06 11.92 -8.64
N LYS A 234 -1.09 11.46 -7.86
CA LYS A 234 0.30 11.35 -8.30
C LYS A 234 0.97 10.10 -7.75
N GLU A 235 1.69 9.40 -8.60
CA GLU A 235 2.68 8.40 -8.22
C GLU A 235 3.95 9.12 -7.72
N VAL A 236 4.36 8.84 -6.48
CA VAL A 236 5.45 9.60 -5.82
C VAL A 236 6.72 8.79 -5.73
N GLY A 237 6.61 7.48 -5.55
CA GLY A 237 7.77 6.60 -5.39
C GLY A 237 7.41 5.14 -5.62
N GLY A 238 8.38 4.36 -6.11
CA GLY A 238 8.20 2.93 -6.38
C GLY A 238 8.81 2.52 -7.71
N PRO A 239 8.67 1.24 -8.09
CA PRO A 239 9.17 0.71 -9.36
C PRO A 239 8.22 1.05 -10.53
N PHE A 240 7.74 2.30 -10.59
CA PHE A 240 6.87 2.76 -11.67
C PHE A 240 7.64 2.84 -12.98
N GLY A 241 7.11 2.18 -14.02
CA GLY A 241 7.61 2.30 -15.37
C GLY A 241 7.17 3.64 -15.97
N SER A 242 7.89 4.71 -15.67
CA SER A 242 7.64 6.01 -16.28
C SER A 242 8.78 6.38 -17.24
N GLU A 243 8.43 7.03 -18.33
CA GLU A 243 9.41 7.59 -19.27
C GLU A 243 10.42 8.54 -18.57
N SER A 244 9.98 9.21 -17.50
CA SER A 244 10.82 10.08 -16.68
C SER A 244 11.87 9.30 -15.88
N LEU A 245 11.56 8.09 -15.40
CA LEU A 245 12.50 7.26 -14.67
C LEU A 245 13.56 6.67 -15.60
N GLU A 246 13.17 6.23 -16.79
CA GLU A 246 14.12 5.73 -17.80
C GLU A 246 15.05 6.86 -18.32
N LYS A 247 14.53 8.07 -18.50
CA LYS A 247 15.34 9.24 -18.80
C LYS A 247 16.30 9.60 -17.66
N ALA A 248 15.86 9.51 -16.41
CA ALA A 248 16.72 9.75 -15.25
C ALA A 248 17.84 8.70 -15.15
N LYS A 249 17.53 7.43 -15.37
CA LYS A 249 18.54 6.35 -15.41
C LYS A 249 19.54 6.55 -16.54
N ALA A 250 19.06 6.90 -17.74
CA ALA A 250 19.92 7.19 -18.89
C ALA A 250 20.85 8.39 -18.62
N ASN A 251 20.36 9.45 -17.98
CA ASN A 251 21.17 10.60 -17.59
C ASN A 251 22.22 10.27 -16.53
N ILE A 252 21.89 9.42 -15.56
CA ILE A 252 22.86 8.95 -14.53
C ILE A 252 23.94 8.08 -15.19
N ALA A 253 23.55 7.16 -16.07
CA ALA A 253 24.51 6.33 -16.81
C ALA A 253 25.43 7.16 -17.68
N ALA A 254 24.92 8.13 -18.42
CA ALA A 254 25.70 9.06 -19.24
C ALA A 254 26.62 9.98 -18.41
N ALA A 255 26.21 10.35 -17.19
CA ALA A 255 27.05 11.12 -16.27
C ALA A 255 28.18 10.25 -15.67
N ALA A 256 27.89 8.99 -15.35
CA ALA A 256 28.91 8.04 -14.85
C ALA A 256 29.96 7.72 -15.89
N GLU A 257 29.60 7.63 -17.18
CA GLU A 257 30.51 7.40 -18.29
C GLU A 257 31.46 8.61 -18.57
N LYS A 258 30.99 9.82 -18.19
CA LYS A 258 31.77 11.07 -18.31
C LYS A 258 32.60 11.40 -17.07
N ALA A 259 32.47 10.64 -15.99
CA ALA A 259 33.25 10.86 -14.79
C ALA A 259 34.75 10.54 -15.05
N PRO A 260 35.66 11.44 -14.68
CA PRO A 260 37.09 11.15 -14.87
C PRO A 260 37.49 9.95 -14.03
N SER A 261 38.14 8.97 -14.67
CA SER A 261 38.78 7.86 -13.97
C SER A 261 39.89 8.41 -13.09
N PHE A 262 39.71 8.37 -11.80
CA PHE A 262 40.83 8.59 -10.86
C PHE A 262 41.73 7.35 -10.89
N ASN A 263 42.85 7.46 -11.59
CA ASN A 263 43.99 6.56 -11.46
C ASN A 263 44.87 7.03 -10.32
#